data_bba51a741f0571d93fa84a19f209327d
#
_entry.id   bba51a741f0571d93fa84a19f209327d
#
_cell.length_a   1.000
_cell.length_b   1.000
_cell.length_c   1.000
_cell.angle_alpha   90.00
_cell.angle_beta   90.00
_cell.angle_gamma   90.00
#
_symmetry.space_group_name_H-M   'P 1'
#
loop_
_entity.id
_entity.type
_entity.pdbx_description
1 polymer ?
#
loop_
_entity_poly.entity_id
_entity_poly.type
_entity_poly.pdbx_seq_one_letter_code
_entity_poly.pdbx_strand_id
1 'polypeptide(L)'
;QPEALVDYVFRPLLLVFVVLAVKLMLDAFFATQSGLAIRATGSNARMARAQGVNTGLAVLAGMALSNALVGLAGALFAQTQGGADISMGVGTIVIGLAAVIVGESLLPSRKLYLATLAVIVGAIVYRFFIALALISDFIGLQAQDLNLVTALLVTVALVVPRLRQHWSGKKVG
;
A
#
# COMPACT_ATOMS: atom_id res chain seq x y z
N GLN A 1 -30.07 14.90 -14.59
CA GLN A 1 -30.08 13.49 -15.01
C GLN A 1 -29.69 12.66 -13.81
N PRO A 2 -30.63 11.91 -13.20
CA PRO A 2 -30.32 11.14 -11.97
C PRO A 2 -29.32 10.02 -12.21
N GLU A 3 -29.21 9.48 -13.41
CA GLU A 3 -28.27 8.40 -13.74
C GLU A 3 -26.80 8.79 -13.60
N ALA A 4 -26.43 10.01 -13.94
CA ALA A 4 -25.06 10.48 -13.81
C ALA A 4 -24.63 10.59 -12.33
N LEU A 5 -25.52 11.05 -11.45
CA LEU A 5 -25.24 11.14 -10.02
C LEU A 5 -25.08 9.75 -9.38
N VAL A 6 -25.88 8.77 -9.83
CA VAL A 6 -25.78 7.38 -9.37
C VAL A 6 -24.41 6.79 -9.74
N ASP A 7 -23.96 7.00 -10.96
CA ASP A 7 -22.64 6.52 -11.41
C ASP A 7 -21.48 7.18 -10.66
N TYR A 8 -21.56 8.50 -10.42
CA TYR A 8 -20.50 9.23 -9.71
C TYR A 8 -20.37 8.86 -8.23
N VAL A 9 -21.45 8.44 -7.59
CA VAL A 9 -21.45 8.07 -6.16
C VAL A 9 -21.33 6.56 -5.98
N PHE A 10 -22.03 5.78 -6.80
CA PHE A 10 -22.12 4.33 -6.64
C PHE A 10 -20.79 3.63 -6.94
N ARG A 11 -20.08 4.02 -8.01
CA ARG A 11 -18.80 3.41 -8.39
C ARG A 11 -17.71 3.58 -7.30
N PRO A 12 -17.42 4.79 -6.80
CA PRO A 12 -16.42 4.94 -5.74
C PRO A 12 -16.85 4.27 -4.44
N LEU A 13 -18.13 4.27 -4.10
CA LEU A 13 -18.66 3.62 -2.90
C LEU A 13 -18.50 2.10 -2.97
N LEU A 14 -18.74 1.51 -4.13
CA LEU A 14 -18.52 0.09 -4.39
C LEU A 14 -17.03 -0.26 -4.26
N LEU A 15 -16.12 0.56 -4.80
CA LEU A 15 -14.68 0.36 -4.67
C LEU A 15 -14.22 0.43 -3.22
N VAL A 16 -14.71 1.40 -2.46
CA VAL A 16 -14.42 1.50 -1.02
C VAL A 16 -14.91 0.26 -0.28
N PHE A 17 -16.11 -0.21 -0.59
CA PHE A 17 -16.66 -1.43 0.01
C PHE A 17 -15.78 -2.66 -0.29
N VAL A 18 -15.35 -2.84 -1.56
CA VAL A 18 -14.47 -3.94 -1.96
C VAL A 18 -13.12 -3.86 -1.23
N VAL A 19 -12.51 -2.68 -1.17
CA VAL A 19 -11.23 -2.48 -0.46
C VAL A 19 -11.36 -2.81 1.02
N LEU A 20 -12.44 -2.37 1.67
CA LEU A 20 -12.70 -2.68 3.08
C LEU A 20 -12.96 -4.18 3.29
N ALA A 21 -13.71 -4.83 2.41
CA ALA A 21 -13.96 -6.26 2.48
C ALA A 21 -12.65 -7.05 2.35
N VAL A 22 -11.81 -6.71 1.37
CA VAL A 22 -10.49 -7.34 1.19
C VAL A 22 -9.59 -7.10 2.40
N LYS A 23 -9.58 -5.87 2.93
CA LYS A 23 -8.83 -5.54 4.14
C LYS A 23 -9.26 -6.40 5.34
N LEU A 24 -10.57 -6.54 5.58
CA LEU A 24 -11.09 -7.38 6.67
C LEU A 24 -10.76 -8.85 6.45
N MET A 25 -10.87 -9.36 5.22
CA MET A 25 -10.46 -10.73 4.87
C MET A 25 -8.97 -10.96 5.16
N LEU A 26 -8.11 -10.01 4.79
CA LEU A 26 -6.68 -10.10 5.06
C LEU A 26 -6.38 -10.08 6.56
N ASP A 27 -7.00 -9.19 7.31
CA ASP A 27 -6.81 -9.13 8.76
C ASP A 27 -7.25 -10.44 9.44
N ALA A 28 -8.38 -10.99 9.03
CA ALA A 28 -8.87 -12.27 9.52
C ALA A 28 -7.91 -13.42 9.12
N PHE A 29 -7.47 -13.46 7.87
CA PHE A 29 -6.53 -14.49 7.39
C PHE A 29 -5.20 -14.43 8.16
N PHE A 30 -4.61 -13.27 8.32
CA PHE A 30 -3.35 -13.11 9.05
C PHE A 30 -3.47 -13.35 10.57
N ALA A 31 -4.67 -13.35 11.11
CA ALA A 31 -4.93 -13.79 12.49
C ALA A 31 -5.02 -15.32 12.63
N THR A 32 -5.15 -16.08 11.53
CA THR A 32 -5.13 -17.54 11.53
C THR A 32 -3.73 -18.11 11.74
N GLN A 33 -3.64 -19.40 12.07
CA GLN A 33 -2.36 -20.10 12.21
C GLN A 33 -1.52 -20.04 10.93
N SER A 34 -2.14 -20.16 9.75
CA SER A 34 -1.46 -20.04 8.46
C SER A 34 -0.89 -18.64 8.24
N GLY A 35 -1.65 -17.60 8.55
CA GLY A 35 -1.20 -16.22 8.48
C GLY A 35 -0.06 -15.92 9.47
N LEU A 36 -0.14 -16.46 10.68
CA LEU A 36 0.94 -16.35 11.67
C LEU A 36 2.21 -17.05 11.20
N ALA A 37 2.10 -18.24 10.57
CA ALA A 37 3.24 -18.97 9.99
C ALA A 37 3.94 -18.16 8.89
N ILE A 38 3.17 -17.51 7.98
CA ILE A 38 3.72 -16.63 6.94
C ILE A 38 4.47 -15.45 7.57
N ARG A 39 3.88 -14.80 8.56
CA ARG A 39 4.49 -13.65 9.26
C ARG A 39 5.76 -14.05 10.03
N ALA A 40 5.73 -15.18 10.74
CA ALA A 40 6.88 -15.73 11.45
C ALA A 40 8.02 -16.04 10.48
N THR A 41 7.70 -16.64 9.32
CA THR A 41 8.68 -16.93 8.25
C THR A 41 9.30 -15.66 7.70
N GLY A 42 8.51 -14.60 7.47
CA GLY A 42 9.00 -13.31 7.00
C GLY A 42 9.88 -12.58 8.03
N SER A 43 9.62 -12.76 9.32
CA SER A 43 10.39 -12.15 10.40
C SER A 43 11.71 -12.89 10.65
N ASN A 44 11.66 -14.22 10.79
CA ASN A 44 12.84 -15.05 11.02
C ASN A 44 12.57 -16.48 10.55
N ALA A 45 12.96 -16.80 9.32
CA ALA A 45 12.74 -18.09 8.71
C ALA A 45 13.45 -19.24 9.45
N ARG A 46 14.60 -19.00 10.08
CA ARG A 46 15.32 -20.03 10.86
C ARG A 46 14.54 -20.40 12.11
N MET A 47 14.05 -19.40 12.82
CA MET A 47 13.27 -19.62 14.03
C MET A 47 11.92 -20.26 13.74
N ALA A 48 11.23 -19.82 12.67
CA ALA A 48 9.99 -20.43 12.21
C ALA A 48 10.16 -21.92 11.88
N ARG A 49 11.26 -22.28 11.19
CA ARG A 49 11.59 -23.67 10.87
C ARG A 49 11.88 -24.49 12.13
N ALA A 50 12.60 -23.93 13.09
CA ALA A 50 12.86 -24.60 14.38
C ALA A 50 11.56 -24.87 15.16
N GLN A 51 10.52 -24.06 14.97
CA GLN A 51 9.18 -24.26 15.54
C GLN A 51 8.28 -25.20 14.71
N GLY A 52 8.84 -25.87 13.70
CA GLY A 52 8.11 -26.84 12.86
C GLY A 52 7.32 -26.22 11.70
N VAL A 53 7.47 -24.92 11.42
CA VAL A 53 6.80 -24.29 10.29
C VAL A 53 7.49 -24.69 8.98
N ASN A 54 6.71 -25.16 8.00
CA ASN A 54 7.21 -25.36 6.65
C ASN A 54 7.36 -24.01 5.96
N THR A 55 8.56 -23.44 6.03
CA THR A 55 8.87 -22.12 5.49
C THR A 55 8.73 -22.04 3.97
N GLY A 56 8.94 -23.15 3.24
CA GLY A 56 8.75 -23.19 1.80
C GLY A 56 7.28 -22.99 1.40
N LEU A 57 6.38 -23.73 2.05
CA LEU A 57 4.94 -23.55 1.83
C LEU A 57 4.44 -22.16 2.29
N ALA A 58 4.99 -21.65 3.38
CA ALA A 58 4.63 -20.31 3.88
C ALA A 58 5.02 -19.21 2.88
N VAL A 59 6.19 -19.30 2.27
CA VAL A 59 6.63 -18.36 1.22
C VAL A 59 5.75 -18.48 -0.02
N LEU A 60 5.47 -19.72 -0.48
CA LEU A 60 4.59 -19.96 -1.62
C LEU A 60 3.19 -19.39 -1.40
N ALA A 61 2.60 -19.62 -0.22
CA ALA A 61 1.29 -19.08 0.15
C ALA A 61 1.29 -17.54 0.20
N GLY A 62 2.35 -16.93 0.73
CA GLY A 62 2.51 -15.48 0.74
C GLY A 62 2.61 -14.89 -0.67
N MET A 63 3.37 -15.52 -1.56
CA MET A 63 3.47 -15.10 -2.96
C MET A 63 2.15 -15.28 -3.71
N ALA A 64 1.45 -16.40 -3.49
CA ALA A 64 0.14 -16.64 -4.10
C ALA A 64 -0.89 -15.58 -3.66
N LEU A 65 -0.92 -15.25 -2.37
CA LEU A 65 -1.80 -14.22 -1.83
C LEU A 65 -1.48 -12.84 -2.42
N SER A 66 -0.20 -12.49 -2.50
CA SER A 66 0.25 -11.23 -3.11
C SER A 66 -0.18 -11.12 -4.57
N ASN A 67 0.04 -12.16 -5.37
CA ASN A 67 -0.35 -12.19 -6.77
C ASN A 67 -1.88 -12.15 -6.95
N ALA A 68 -2.64 -12.80 -6.07
CA ALA A 68 -4.10 -12.73 -6.09
C ALA A 68 -4.60 -11.30 -5.84
N LEU A 69 -3.99 -10.58 -4.90
CA LEU A 69 -4.31 -9.17 -4.64
C LEU A 69 -3.95 -8.25 -5.81
N VAL A 70 -2.81 -8.48 -6.45
CA VAL A 70 -2.41 -7.76 -7.66
C VAL A 70 -3.39 -8.01 -8.80
N GLY A 71 -3.79 -9.27 -9.01
CA GLY A 71 -4.81 -9.63 -10.01
C GLY A 71 -6.15 -8.96 -9.75
N LEU A 72 -6.61 -8.96 -8.49
CA LEU A 72 -7.83 -8.26 -8.10
C LEU A 72 -7.73 -6.75 -8.35
N ALA A 73 -6.62 -6.13 -7.96
CA ALA A 73 -6.39 -4.69 -8.16
C ALA A 73 -6.36 -4.35 -9.66
N GLY A 74 -5.71 -5.17 -10.48
CA GLY A 74 -5.67 -5.00 -11.93
C GLY A 74 -7.05 -5.11 -12.57
N ALA A 75 -7.86 -6.07 -12.14
CA ALA A 75 -9.24 -6.24 -12.62
C ALA A 75 -10.12 -5.03 -12.27
N LEU A 76 -10.06 -4.55 -11.03
CA LEU A 76 -10.79 -3.35 -10.59
C LEU A 76 -10.34 -2.11 -11.36
N PHE A 77 -9.03 -1.97 -11.59
CA PHE A 77 -8.47 -0.86 -12.35
C PHE A 77 -8.94 -0.87 -13.80
N ALA A 78 -8.89 -2.05 -14.46
CA ALA A 78 -9.38 -2.20 -15.84
C ALA A 78 -10.88 -1.87 -15.96
N GLN A 79 -11.69 -2.23 -14.97
CA GLN A 79 -13.12 -1.88 -14.96
C GLN A 79 -13.34 -0.37 -14.80
N THR A 80 -12.51 0.32 -14.01
CA THR A 80 -12.66 1.77 -13.81
C THR A 80 -12.21 2.58 -15.03
N GLN A 81 -11.23 2.07 -15.76
CA GLN A 81 -10.67 2.73 -16.96
C GLN A 81 -11.39 2.32 -18.27
N GLY A 82 -12.25 1.30 -18.21
CA GLY A 82 -12.94 0.78 -19.39
C GLY A 82 -12.06 -0.04 -20.34
N GLY A 83 -10.83 -0.37 -19.93
CA GLY A 83 -9.88 -1.16 -20.71
C GLY A 83 -8.63 -1.50 -19.94
N ALA A 84 -7.81 -2.38 -20.50
CA ALA A 84 -6.50 -2.74 -19.95
C ALA A 84 -5.42 -2.58 -21.01
N ASP A 85 -4.36 -1.88 -20.66
CA ASP A 85 -3.16 -1.70 -21.48
C ASP A 85 -1.93 -2.18 -20.72
N ILE A 86 -0.98 -2.77 -21.44
CA ILE A 86 0.24 -3.33 -20.84
C ILE A 86 1.11 -2.25 -20.18
N SER A 87 1.02 -1.01 -20.69
CA SER A 87 1.75 0.14 -20.15
C SER A 87 1.22 0.63 -18.80
N MET A 88 -0.02 0.31 -18.44
CA MET A 88 -0.64 0.73 -17.17
C MET A 88 0.05 0.15 -15.94
N GLY A 89 0.76 -0.99 -16.09
CA GLY A 89 1.56 -1.59 -15.03
C GLY A 89 2.92 -0.90 -14.80
N VAL A 90 3.40 -0.15 -15.79
CA VAL A 90 4.70 0.52 -15.72
C VAL A 90 4.64 1.64 -14.67
N GLY A 91 5.56 1.61 -13.72
CA GLY A 91 5.60 2.58 -12.62
C GLY A 91 4.68 2.27 -11.43
N THR A 92 3.69 1.39 -11.57
CA THR A 92 2.76 1.04 -10.48
C THR A 92 3.49 0.46 -9.26
N ILE A 93 4.60 -0.27 -9.47
CA ILE A 93 5.44 -0.81 -8.39
C ILE A 93 6.02 0.34 -7.56
N VAL A 94 6.53 1.38 -8.20
CA VAL A 94 7.11 2.55 -7.51
C VAL A 94 6.04 3.29 -6.72
N ILE A 95 4.87 3.50 -7.33
CA ILE A 95 3.72 4.14 -6.68
C ILE A 95 3.25 3.32 -5.47
N GLY A 96 3.13 2.00 -5.63
CA GLY A 96 2.75 1.09 -4.53
C GLY A 96 3.74 1.12 -3.38
N LEU A 97 5.03 1.06 -3.69
CA LEU A 97 6.09 1.14 -2.69
C LEU A 97 6.08 2.50 -1.96
N ALA A 98 5.91 3.60 -2.70
CA ALA A 98 5.78 4.94 -2.14
C ALA A 98 4.59 5.04 -1.17
N ALA A 99 3.43 4.51 -1.56
CA ALA A 99 2.23 4.50 -0.72
C ALA A 99 2.44 3.71 0.58
N VAL A 100 3.09 2.54 0.51
CA VAL A 100 3.42 1.73 1.70
C VAL A 100 4.37 2.49 2.63
N ILE A 101 5.46 3.06 2.11
CA ILE A 101 6.45 3.81 2.89
C ILE A 101 5.80 5.02 3.59
N VAL A 102 4.98 5.79 2.87
CA VAL A 102 4.24 6.92 3.43
C VAL A 102 3.28 6.44 4.52
N GLY A 103 2.54 5.37 4.27
CA GLY A 103 1.60 4.80 5.23
C GLY A 103 2.28 4.33 6.52
N GLU A 104 3.37 3.59 6.42
CA GLU A 104 4.16 3.13 7.57
C GLU A 104 4.80 4.29 8.35
N SER A 105 5.18 5.36 7.65
CA SER A 105 5.73 6.56 8.30
C SER A 105 4.68 7.32 9.11
N LEU A 106 3.44 7.33 8.65
CA LEU A 106 2.32 8.02 9.30
C LEU A 106 1.74 7.20 10.47
N LEU A 107 1.65 5.89 10.30
CA LEU A 107 1.07 4.97 11.27
C LEU A 107 2.05 3.86 11.65
N PRO A 108 3.16 4.18 12.34
CA PRO A 108 4.13 3.19 12.76
C PRO A 108 3.52 2.30 13.84
N SER A 109 3.05 1.11 13.48
CA SER A 109 2.42 0.19 14.43
C SER A 109 2.86 -1.25 14.21
N ARG A 110 3.07 -1.95 15.33
CA ARG A 110 3.31 -3.40 15.34
C ARG A 110 2.03 -4.23 15.25
N LYS A 111 0.86 -3.59 15.40
CA LYS A 111 -0.43 -4.26 15.31
C LYS A 111 -0.82 -4.44 13.86
N LEU A 112 -1.16 -5.66 13.47
CA LEU A 112 -1.44 -6.05 12.10
C LEU A 112 -2.53 -5.19 11.44
N TYR A 113 -3.67 -5.02 12.12
CA TYR A 113 -4.81 -4.27 11.58
C TYR A 113 -4.49 -2.78 11.33
N LEU A 114 -3.51 -2.23 12.07
CA LEU A 114 -3.01 -0.88 11.83
C LEU A 114 -2.01 -0.84 10.67
N ALA A 115 -1.21 -1.89 10.49
CA ALA A 115 -0.28 -1.99 9.36
C ALA A 115 -1.05 -2.11 8.03
N THR A 116 -2.11 -2.92 7.97
CA THR A 116 -2.97 -3.01 6.77
C THR A 116 -3.73 -1.70 6.51
N LEU A 117 -4.18 -1.02 7.57
CA LEU A 117 -4.82 0.29 7.46
C LEU A 117 -3.82 1.37 7.03
N ALA A 118 -2.57 1.30 7.49
CA ALA A 118 -1.50 2.22 7.10
C ALA A 118 -1.28 2.22 5.58
N VAL A 119 -1.33 1.07 4.92
CA VAL A 119 -1.19 0.97 3.46
C VAL A 119 -2.32 1.72 2.74
N ILE A 120 -3.56 1.58 3.21
CA ILE A 120 -4.72 2.28 2.63
C ILE A 120 -4.59 3.79 2.82
N VAL A 121 -4.27 4.22 4.05
CA VAL A 121 -4.06 5.65 4.36
C VAL A 121 -2.90 6.22 3.54
N GLY A 122 -1.80 5.48 3.43
CA GLY A 122 -0.65 5.88 2.62
C GLY A 122 -0.99 6.05 1.14
N ALA A 123 -1.81 5.17 0.58
CA ALA A 123 -2.28 5.28 -0.80
C ALA A 123 -3.15 6.52 -1.01
N ILE A 124 -4.04 6.84 -0.07
CA ILE A 124 -4.90 8.03 -0.11
C ILE A 124 -4.04 9.30 -0.01
N VAL A 125 -3.13 9.34 0.96
CA VAL A 125 -2.23 10.48 1.18
C VAL A 125 -1.33 10.70 -0.03
N TYR A 126 -0.75 9.62 -0.57
CA TYR A 126 0.05 9.69 -1.80
C TYR A 126 -0.76 10.32 -2.96
N ARG A 127 -1.98 9.84 -3.21
CA ARG A 127 -2.87 10.37 -4.24
C ARG A 127 -3.22 11.83 -4.02
N PHE A 128 -3.44 12.23 -2.76
CA PHE A 128 -3.72 13.61 -2.40
C PHE A 128 -2.54 14.54 -2.72
N PHE A 129 -1.32 14.13 -2.38
CA PHE A 129 -0.12 14.90 -2.71
C PHE A 129 0.11 15.02 -4.23
N ILE A 130 -0.12 13.94 -4.98
CA ILE A 130 -0.04 14.00 -6.45
C ILE A 130 -1.10 14.95 -7.02
N ALA A 131 -2.32 14.89 -6.51
CA ALA A 131 -3.40 15.80 -6.95
C ALA A 131 -3.04 17.26 -6.65
N LEU A 132 -2.50 17.56 -5.47
CA LEU A 132 -2.04 18.91 -5.13
C LEU A 132 -0.90 19.37 -6.04
N ALA A 133 0.06 18.49 -6.33
CA ALA A 133 1.18 18.81 -7.22
C ALA A 133 0.70 19.15 -8.65
N LEU A 134 -0.31 18.44 -9.15
CA LEU A 134 -0.89 18.70 -10.47
C LEU A 134 -1.75 19.96 -10.55
N ILE A 135 -2.42 20.35 -9.44
CA ILE A 135 -3.24 21.56 -9.39
C ILE A 135 -2.35 22.82 -9.21
N SER A 136 -1.13 22.66 -8.73
CA SER A 136 -0.18 23.76 -8.54
C SER A 136 0.43 24.19 -9.88
N ASP A 137 -0.36 24.81 -10.75
CA ASP A 137 0.11 25.47 -12.00
C ASP A 137 1.24 26.48 -11.76
N PHE A 138 1.44 26.89 -10.53
CA PHE A 138 2.47 27.85 -10.11
C PHE A 138 3.91 27.32 -10.26
N ILE A 139 4.10 25.99 -10.32
CA ILE A 139 5.43 25.35 -10.40
C ILE A 139 5.73 24.87 -11.85
N GLY A 140 4.75 24.97 -12.77
CA GLY A 140 4.93 24.55 -14.17
C GLY A 140 5.20 23.03 -14.34
N LEU A 141 4.81 22.23 -13.35
CA LEU A 141 5.01 20.77 -13.37
C LEU A 141 4.08 20.13 -14.41
N GLN A 142 4.70 19.43 -15.36
CA GLN A 142 3.98 18.61 -16.34
C GLN A 142 3.76 17.20 -15.79
N ALA A 143 2.83 16.47 -16.42
CA ALA A 143 2.56 15.06 -16.06
C ALA A 143 3.81 14.17 -16.11
N GLN A 144 4.84 14.58 -16.84
CA GLN A 144 6.14 13.88 -16.93
C GLN A 144 6.96 14.02 -15.63
N ASP A 145 6.72 15.06 -14.84
CA ASP A 145 7.45 15.33 -13.59
C ASP A 145 6.90 14.57 -12.39
N LEU A 146 5.80 13.80 -12.58
CA LEU A 146 5.20 12.96 -11.53
C LEU A 146 6.20 11.98 -10.89
N ASN A 147 7.14 11.46 -11.69
CA ASN A 147 8.18 10.58 -11.18
C ASN A 147 9.13 11.31 -10.23
N LEU A 148 9.43 12.58 -10.50
CA LEU A 148 10.27 13.42 -9.66
C LEU A 148 9.55 13.76 -8.35
N VAL A 149 8.26 14.11 -8.42
CA VAL A 149 7.41 14.37 -7.24
C VAL A 149 7.32 13.11 -6.37
N THR A 150 7.14 11.95 -6.99
CA THR A 150 7.12 10.65 -6.29
C THR A 150 8.44 10.37 -5.58
N ALA A 151 9.56 10.56 -6.27
CA ALA A 151 10.90 10.35 -5.72
C ALA A 151 11.17 11.28 -4.51
N LEU A 152 10.78 12.55 -4.62
CA LEU A 152 10.92 13.54 -3.56
C LEU A 152 10.05 13.18 -2.35
N LEU A 153 8.80 12.77 -2.58
CA LEU A 153 7.87 12.36 -1.54
C LEU A 153 8.38 11.11 -0.78
N VAL A 154 8.87 10.11 -1.50
CA VAL A 154 9.49 8.90 -0.91
C VAL A 154 10.73 9.27 -0.11
N THR A 155 11.58 10.14 -0.65
CA THR A 155 12.78 10.60 0.05
C THR A 155 12.43 11.29 1.36
N VAL A 156 11.48 12.21 1.34
CA VAL A 156 10.99 12.90 2.54
C VAL A 156 10.40 11.90 3.55
N ALA A 157 9.56 10.97 3.09
CA ALA A 157 8.95 9.96 3.94
C ALA A 157 9.97 9.03 4.62
N LEU A 158 11.10 8.75 3.96
CA LEU A 158 12.18 7.94 4.53
C LEU A 158 13.12 8.74 5.45
N VAL A 159 13.42 9.97 5.09
CA VAL A 159 14.40 10.82 5.80
C VAL A 159 13.82 11.40 7.09
N VAL A 160 12.57 11.86 7.06
CA VAL A 160 11.94 12.50 8.23
C VAL A 160 11.87 11.58 9.46
N PRO A 161 11.44 10.30 9.38
CA PRO A 161 11.45 9.41 10.53
C PRO A 161 12.87 9.12 11.05
N ARG A 162 13.86 8.99 10.13
CA ARG A 162 15.27 8.75 10.51
C ARG A 162 15.87 9.93 11.24
N LEU A 163 15.63 11.15 10.78
CA LEU A 163 16.04 12.37 11.46
C LEU A 163 15.40 12.50 12.84
N ARG A 164 14.12 12.19 12.96
CA ARG A 164 13.42 12.18 14.26
C ARG A 164 14.02 11.19 15.25
N GLN A 165 14.37 9.99 14.80
CA GLN A 165 15.02 8.97 15.64
C GLN A 165 16.41 9.42 16.08
N HIS A 166 17.17 10.07 15.19
CA HIS A 166 18.51 10.57 15.50
C HIS A 166 18.49 11.73 16.52
N TRP A 167 17.45 12.57 16.47
CA TRP A 167 17.28 13.69 17.41
C TRP A 167 16.70 13.24 18.77
N SER A 168 15.85 12.21 18.76
CA SER A 168 15.28 11.64 20.00
C SER A 168 16.29 10.79 20.78
N GLY A 169 17.22 10.14 20.12
CA GLY A 169 18.30 9.35 20.75
C GLY A 169 19.37 10.17 21.47
N LYS A 170 19.39 11.49 21.30
CA LYS A 170 20.35 12.38 21.96
C LYS A 170 19.91 12.93 23.33
N LYS A 171 18.72 12.52 23.81
CA LYS A 171 18.16 12.97 25.10
C LYS A 171 18.27 11.96 26.24
N VAL A 172 19.02 10.86 26.06
CA VAL A 172 19.32 9.90 27.15
C VAL A 172 20.84 9.75 27.19
N GLY A 173 21.46 10.68 27.88
CA GLY A 173 22.85 10.71 28.30
C GLY A 173 22.94 11.59 29.52
#